data_c90e625e47593b5be2176c241258246f
#
_entry.id   c90e625e47593b5be2176c241258246f
#
_cell.length_a   1.000
_cell.length_b   1.000
_cell.length_c   1.000
_cell.angle_alpha   90.00
_cell.angle_beta   90.00
_cell.angle_gamma   90.00
#
_symmetry.space_group_name_H-M   'P 1'
#
loop_
_entity.id
_entity.type
_entity.pdbx_description
1 polymer ?
#
loop_
_entity_poly.entity_id
_entity_poly.type
_entity_poly.pdbx_seq_one_letter_code
_entity_poly.pdbx_strand_id
1 'polypeptide(L)'
;MAGRRKQGKPSLLSKEDGYVTAPWRGRIRIALAYPNHYRTGMSNLGFQTLYALLNESPSFLCERVFLPDPGDEGTFPPGSTPLTSLESGRPLCDFDIVAFSVSFENDYPNILAMLAGGRIPLAAESRGEEAPLILGGGIAVMLNPEPLAPFFDLFLLGEAEEMVPEFLEHYRALRAGGATRSGILAEVQRTVEGAYAPGCYRVHYGPGQRIDAFEPADPAFPRRIRVRHVGQIDAHRTHQVITTPETEFADMFLIEVSRGCFRGCRFCPAGFVYRPARFRSLAALAAPLEEGLRRKRRVGLLGTAVSDHPQLADICRQALAARGGFSIGSLRVDRVSGELAALLAESGVEMVSLAPEAGSQRLRDVIRKGVTEEQIFRAAGHLVVNGIVNLRLYFMVGLPTEEEADIDAIVELTRRIGHHAVKTTKGTRRFRRITLSVNQFIPKPATPFQWLPLADAALVRRRIQRIKRALGKERAVCVIHDLPKWNYVQALLSLGDRRVGEILLAVHAGGGNWPQALKQVNVNADYYVYREKDPAEFLPWDFIDHGVSREFLLEECRKAMSTATPSPLTEGKKV
;
A
#
# COMPACT_ATOMS: atom_id res chain seq x y z
N MET A 1 17.60 -48.94 17.35
CA MET A 1 17.17 -47.55 17.68
C MET A 1 16.36 -47.02 16.51
N ALA A 2 15.05 -46.96 16.66
CA ALA A 2 14.13 -46.52 15.59
C ALA A 2 14.21 -44.99 15.51
N GLY A 3 14.64 -44.49 14.35
CA GLY A 3 14.68 -43.06 14.09
C GLY A 3 13.30 -42.43 14.17
N ARG A 4 13.11 -41.48 15.08
CA ARG A 4 11.92 -40.60 15.12
C ARG A 4 11.86 -39.88 13.77
N ARG A 5 10.93 -40.28 12.89
CA ARG A 5 10.52 -39.45 11.75
C ARG A 5 10.09 -38.08 12.31
N LYS A 6 10.79 -37.00 11.96
CA LYS A 6 10.31 -35.65 12.19
C LYS A 6 8.92 -35.56 11.54
N GLN A 7 7.88 -35.40 12.33
CA GLN A 7 6.56 -35.08 11.81
C GLN A 7 6.71 -33.75 11.06
N GLY A 8 6.51 -33.77 9.73
CA GLY A 8 6.55 -32.55 8.91
C GLY A 8 5.54 -31.53 9.43
N LYS A 9 5.89 -30.24 9.40
CA LYS A 9 4.92 -29.17 9.69
C LYS A 9 3.66 -29.40 8.84
N PRO A 10 2.44 -29.26 9.40
CA PRO A 10 1.21 -29.38 8.60
C PRO A 10 1.25 -28.35 7.46
N SER A 11 0.82 -28.76 6.28
CA SER A 11 0.72 -27.91 5.10
C SER A 11 -0.12 -26.66 5.41
N LEU A 12 0.25 -25.48 4.90
CA LEU A 12 -0.55 -24.25 5.01
C LEU A 12 -1.98 -24.47 4.52
N LEU A 13 -2.14 -25.19 3.39
CA LEU A 13 -3.46 -25.53 2.84
C LEU A 13 -4.35 -26.31 3.81
N SER A 14 -3.76 -27.18 4.66
CA SER A 14 -4.55 -27.93 5.65
C SER A 14 -5.15 -27.06 6.76
N LYS A 15 -4.70 -25.80 6.86
CA LYS A 15 -5.20 -24.81 7.82
C LYS A 15 -6.15 -23.79 7.19
N GLU A 16 -6.38 -23.89 5.89
CA GLU A 16 -7.22 -22.98 5.13
C GLU A 16 -8.62 -23.54 4.88
N ASP A 17 -9.57 -22.64 4.77
CA ASP A 17 -10.90 -22.90 4.24
C ASP A 17 -11.21 -21.88 3.13
N GLY A 18 -11.66 -22.35 1.96
CA GLY A 18 -12.07 -21.53 0.83
C GLY A 18 -11.08 -21.43 -0.34
N TYR A 19 -9.96 -22.15 -0.32
CA TYR A 19 -9.07 -22.23 -1.49
C TYR A 19 -9.66 -23.10 -2.62
N VAL A 20 -9.21 -22.86 -3.85
CA VAL A 20 -9.68 -23.54 -5.06
C VAL A 20 -8.62 -24.52 -5.54
N THR A 21 -9.04 -25.77 -5.83
CA THR A 21 -8.23 -26.73 -6.56
C THR A 21 -9.00 -27.23 -7.77
N ALA A 22 -8.32 -27.27 -8.92
CA ALA A 22 -8.94 -27.77 -10.15
C ALA A 22 -7.86 -28.36 -11.10
N PRO A 23 -8.26 -29.24 -12.05
CA PRO A 23 -7.34 -29.76 -13.05
C PRO A 23 -6.76 -28.66 -13.94
N TRP A 24 -5.48 -28.74 -14.25
CA TRP A 24 -4.78 -27.79 -15.13
C TRP A 24 -5.21 -27.86 -16.59
N ARG A 25 -5.62 -29.07 -17.03
CA ARG A 25 -5.91 -29.36 -18.44
C ARG A 25 -7.01 -28.47 -19.00
N GLY A 26 -6.74 -27.82 -20.13
CA GLY A 26 -7.69 -26.96 -20.86
C GLY A 26 -7.88 -25.57 -20.25
N ARG A 27 -7.04 -25.17 -19.31
CA ARG A 27 -7.13 -23.86 -18.66
C ARG A 27 -5.85 -23.06 -18.86
N ILE A 28 -5.97 -21.75 -18.89
CA ILE A 28 -4.86 -20.83 -18.74
C ILE A 28 -4.47 -20.79 -17.25
N ARG A 29 -3.21 -21.04 -16.99
CA ARG A 29 -2.65 -21.20 -15.63
C ARG A 29 -2.02 -19.90 -15.17
N ILE A 30 -2.47 -19.39 -14.04
CA ILE A 30 -2.04 -18.12 -13.49
C ILE A 30 -1.43 -18.37 -12.11
N ALA A 31 -0.15 -18.01 -11.93
CA ALA A 31 0.47 -17.93 -10.61
C ALA A 31 0.28 -16.52 -10.07
N LEU A 32 -0.56 -16.36 -9.05
CA LEU A 32 -0.73 -15.08 -8.37
C LEU A 32 0.29 -14.97 -7.24
N ALA A 33 1.31 -14.14 -7.46
CA ALA A 33 2.43 -13.97 -6.58
C ALA A 33 2.25 -12.73 -5.69
N TYR A 34 2.46 -12.91 -4.38
CA TYR A 34 2.62 -11.79 -3.46
C TYR A 34 4.10 -11.71 -3.06
N PRO A 35 4.80 -10.60 -3.32
CA PRO A 35 6.25 -10.53 -3.14
C PRO A 35 6.67 -10.37 -1.67
N ASN A 36 6.08 -11.17 -0.80
CA ASN A 36 6.36 -11.27 0.63
C ASN A 36 5.94 -12.66 1.14
N HIS A 37 6.09 -12.89 2.45
CA HIS A 37 5.71 -14.15 3.08
C HIS A 37 4.18 -14.35 3.10
N TYR A 38 3.77 -15.61 3.23
CA TYR A 38 2.36 -16.04 3.27
C TYR A 38 1.52 -15.20 4.25
N ARG A 39 2.01 -15.00 5.48
CA ARG A 39 1.28 -14.25 6.52
C ARG A 39 0.91 -12.84 6.05
N THR A 40 1.84 -12.13 5.42
CA THR A 40 1.63 -10.76 4.90
C THR A 40 0.68 -10.78 3.70
N GLY A 41 0.91 -11.69 2.74
CA GLY A 41 0.10 -11.77 1.53
C GLY A 41 -1.35 -12.14 1.81
N MET A 42 -1.58 -13.13 2.67
CA MET A 42 -2.93 -13.55 3.05
C MET A 42 -3.65 -12.54 3.98
N SER A 43 -2.93 -11.58 4.55
CA SER A 43 -3.52 -10.44 5.26
C SER A 43 -3.99 -9.33 4.34
N ASN A 44 -3.66 -9.39 3.03
CA ASN A 44 -4.05 -8.40 2.03
C ASN A 44 -5.38 -8.79 1.38
N LEU A 45 -6.43 -8.01 1.63
CA LEU A 45 -7.76 -8.27 1.08
C LEU A 45 -7.79 -8.17 -0.44
N GLY A 46 -7.05 -7.23 -1.04
CA GLY A 46 -6.97 -7.07 -2.50
C GLY A 46 -6.37 -8.29 -3.18
N PHE A 47 -5.34 -8.91 -2.57
CA PHE A 47 -4.76 -10.16 -3.05
C PHE A 47 -5.78 -11.32 -3.03
N GLN A 48 -6.53 -11.46 -1.95
CA GLN A 48 -7.56 -12.50 -1.84
C GLN A 48 -8.73 -12.26 -2.81
N THR A 49 -9.12 -11.00 -3.01
CA THR A 49 -10.16 -10.64 -3.97
C THR A 49 -9.73 -10.96 -5.40
N LEU A 50 -8.48 -10.63 -5.74
CA LEU A 50 -7.91 -10.95 -7.06
C LEU A 50 -7.81 -12.47 -7.27
N TYR A 51 -7.42 -13.24 -6.26
CA TYR A 51 -7.43 -14.70 -6.32
C TYR A 51 -8.84 -15.26 -6.63
N ALA A 52 -9.87 -14.73 -5.96
CA ALA A 52 -11.24 -15.13 -6.23
C ALA A 52 -11.66 -14.78 -7.67
N LEU A 53 -11.42 -13.55 -8.10
CA LEU A 53 -11.73 -13.05 -9.44
C LEU A 53 -11.10 -13.90 -10.54
N LEU A 54 -9.82 -14.27 -10.38
CA LEU A 54 -9.08 -15.10 -11.34
C LEU A 54 -9.59 -16.54 -11.42
N ASN A 55 -10.30 -17.02 -10.41
CA ASN A 55 -10.90 -18.35 -10.36
C ASN A 55 -12.41 -18.38 -10.65
N GLU A 56 -13.04 -17.26 -10.98
CA GLU A 56 -14.48 -17.21 -11.30
C GLU A 56 -14.82 -17.88 -12.63
N SER A 57 -13.95 -17.73 -13.63
CA SER A 57 -14.17 -18.33 -14.94
C SER A 57 -13.52 -19.73 -15.05
N PRO A 58 -14.21 -20.73 -15.57
CA PRO A 58 -13.65 -22.08 -15.76
C PRO A 58 -12.51 -22.14 -16.79
N SER A 59 -12.30 -21.09 -17.58
CA SER A 59 -11.21 -21.00 -18.55
C SER A 59 -9.85 -20.73 -17.91
N PHE A 60 -9.83 -20.30 -16.67
CA PHE A 60 -8.63 -19.92 -15.94
C PHE A 60 -8.48 -20.76 -14.67
N LEU A 61 -7.25 -20.87 -14.20
CA LEU A 61 -6.94 -21.44 -12.89
C LEU A 61 -5.84 -20.60 -12.26
N CYS A 62 -6.14 -20.03 -11.11
CA CYS A 62 -5.19 -19.24 -10.34
C CYS A 62 -4.73 -20.02 -9.12
N GLU A 63 -3.42 -20.10 -8.93
CA GLU A 63 -2.74 -20.64 -7.76
C GLU A 63 -1.86 -19.56 -7.12
N ARG A 64 -1.65 -19.64 -5.80
CA ARG A 64 -0.94 -18.60 -5.04
C ARG A 64 0.53 -18.95 -4.84
N VAL A 65 1.36 -17.90 -4.83
CA VAL A 65 2.80 -18.01 -4.60
C VAL A 65 3.26 -16.95 -3.62
N PHE A 66 4.10 -17.36 -2.66
CA PHE A 66 4.68 -16.49 -1.64
C PHE A 66 6.16 -16.79 -1.50
N LEU A 67 6.91 -15.86 -0.88
CA LEU A 67 8.25 -16.15 -0.42
C LEU A 67 8.20 -17.17 0.72
N PRO A 68 9.15 -18.11 0.77
CA PRO A 68 9.35 -18.98 1.92
C PRO A 68 9.60 -18.17 3.20
N ASP A 69 9.15 -18.68 4.35
CA ASP A 69 9.43 -18.07 5.63
C ASP A 69 10.94 -18.12 5.97
N PRO A 70 11.50 -17.12 6.67
CA PRO A 70 12.87 -17.16 7.14
C PRO A 70 13.10 -18.39 8.04
N GLY A 71 13.96 -19.30 7.60
CA GLY A 71 14.24 -20.58 8.30
C GLY A 71 13.61 -21.82 7.67
N ASP A 72 12.69 -21.67 6.74
CA ASP A 72 12.33 -22.71 5.77
C ASP A 72 13.28 -22.50 4.58
N GLU A 73 14.43 -23.18 4.58
CA GLU A 73 15.57 -23.12 3.66
C GLU A 73 15.28 -22.52 2.27
N GLY A 74 15.36 -21.20 2.14
CA GLY A 74 14.86 -20.53 0.95
C GLY A 74 15.44 -19.18 0.61
N THR A 75 16.74 -18.96 0.76
CA THR A 75 17.45 -18.19 -0.27
C THR A 75 17.60 -19.15 -1.44
N PHE A 76 17.19 -18.74 -2.64
CA PHE A 76 17.27 -19.61 -3.83
C PHE A 76 18.69 -19.61 -4.42
N PRO A 77 19.69 -20.30 -3.79
CA PRO A 77 20.99 -20.42 -4.40
C PRO A 77 20.89 -21.22 -5.69
N PRO A 78 21.77 -21.03 -6.64
CA PRO A 78 21.83 -21.85 -7.85
C PRO A 78 21.79 -23.34 -7.49
N GLY A 79 20.80 -24.07 -8.04
CA GLY A 79 20.60 -25.51 -7.75
C GLY A 79 19.62 -25.84 -6.61
N SER A 80 19.02 -24.84 -5.94
CA SER A 80 17.94 -25.07 -4.95
C SER A 80 16.64 -25.57 -5.60
N THR A 81 15.72 -26.09 -4.77
CA THR A 81 14.36 -26.41 -5.19
C THR A 81 13.68 -25.16 -5.76
N PRO A 82 13.05 -25.22 -6.94
CA PRO A 82 12.38 -24.06 -7.53
C PRO A 82 11.24 -23.56 -6.65
N LEU A 83 10.96 -22.26 -6.72
CA LEU A 83 9.77 -21.68 -6.10
C LEU A 83 8.52 -22.26 -6.78
N THR A 84 7.57 -22.72 -5.98
CA THR A 84 6.37 -23.41 -6.46
C THR A 84 5.10 -22.72 -5.94
N SER A 85 3.99 -23.01 -6.62
CA SER A 85 2.67 -22.61 -6.14
C SER A 85 2.27 -23.36 -4.87
N LEU A 86 1.36 -22.75 -4.11
CA LEU A 86 0.88 -23.34 -2.84
C LEU A 86 -0.09 -24.51 -3.09
N GLU A 87 -0.98 -24.39 -4.08
CA GLU A 87 -2.05 -25.34 -4.32
C GLU A 87 -1.54 -26.65 -4.96
N SER A 88 -0.83 -26.58 -6.07
CA SER A 88 -0.39 -27.77 -6.80
C SER A 88 1.08 -28.13 -6.58
N GLY A 89 1.88 -27.24 -6.00
CA GLY A 89 3.32 -27.42 -5.86
C GLY A 89 4.09 -27.35 -7.18
N ARG A 90 3.52 -26.76 -8.22
CA ARG A 90 4.14 -26.62 -9.54
C ARG A 90 5.11 -25.45 -9.59
N PRO A 91 6.25 -25.58 -10.30
CA PRO A 91 7.19 -24.49 -10.52
C PRO A 91 6.54 -23.30 -11.25
N LEU A 92 6.99 -22.06 -10.95
CA LEU A 92 6.45 -20.86 -11.58
C LEU A 92 6.63 -20.83 -13.10
N CYS A 93 7.70 -21.42 -13.62
CA CYS A 93 7.94 -21.50 -15.06
C CYS A 93 6.94 -22.38 -15.83
N ASP A 94 6.12 -23.20 -15.15
CA ASP A 94 5.10 -24.04 -15.77
C ASP A 94 3.78 -23.29 -16.03
N PHE A 95 3.62 -22.08 -15.49
CA PHE A 95 2.43 -21.26 -15.65
C PHE A 95 2.45 -20.47 -16.97
N ASP A 96 1.28 -20.08 -17.48
CA ASP A 96 1.15 -19.20 -18.65
C ASP A 96 1.37 -17.74 -18.27
N ILE A 97 0.94 -17.36 -17.06
CA ILE A 97 1.04 -16.00 -16.52
C ILE A 97 1.54 -16.07 -15.07
N VAL A 98 2.48 -15.19 -14.70
CA VAL A 98 2.85 -14.92 -13.31
C VAL A 98 2.45 -13.48 -12.99
N ALA A 99 1.43 -13.29 -12.17
CA ALA A 99 0.87 -12.00 -11.82
C ALA A 99 1.29 -11.57 -10.41
N PHE A 100 2.00 -10.46 -10.29
CA PHE A 100 2.43 -9.90 -9.01
C PHE A 100 1.45 -8.85 -8.49
N SER A 101 0.97 -9.05 -7.25
CA SER A 101 0.23 -8.04 -6.50
C SER A 101 1.20 -7.20 -5.67
N VAL A 102 1.54 -6.00 -6.13
CA VAL A 102 2.60 -5.17 -5.57
C VAL A 102 2.00 -4.01 -4.77
N SER A 103 2.01 -4.14 -3.45
CA SER A 103 1.38 -3.16 -2.55
C SER A 103 2.38 -2.21 -1.88
N PHE A 104 3.67 -2.55 -1.87
CA PHE A 104 4.69 -1.82 -1.14
C PHE A 104 6.03 -1.84 -1.88
N GLU A 105 6.69 -0.69 -1.98
CA GLU A 105 7.91 -0.56 -2.79
C GLU A 105 9.09 -1.37 -2.23
N ASN A 106 9.21 -1.52 -0.90
CA ASN A 106 10.30 -2.30 -0.31
C ASN A 106 10.22 -3.81 -0.64
N ASP A 107 9.12 -4.26 -1.24
CA ASP A 107 8.97 -5.64 -1.73
C ASP A 107 9.58 -5.86 -3.14
N TYR A 108 10.03 -4.80 -3.84
CA TYR A 108 10.58 -4.93 -5.21
C TYR A 108 11.78 -5.90 -5.30
N PRO A 109 12.75 -5.92 -4.37
CA PRO A 109 13.82 -6.92 -4.41
C PRO A 109 13.32 -8.37 -4.33
N ASN A 110 12.21 -8.57 -3.61
CA ASN A 110 11.59 -9.88 -3.46
C ASN A 110 11.02 -10.39 -4.78
N ILE A 111 10.56 -9.50 -5.67
CA ILE A 111 10.07 -9.86 -7.01
C ILE A 111 11.21 -10.52 -7.80
N LEU A 112 12.41 -9.92 -7.80
CA LEU A 112 13.57 -10.48 -8.48
C LEU A 112 13.95 -11.85 -7.88
N ALA A 113 13.91 -11.97 -6.55
CA ALA A 113 14.17 -13.24 -5.87
C ALA A 113 13.14 -14.31 -6.26
N MET A 114 11.86 -13.96 -6.38
CA MET A 114 10.79 -14.89 -6.80
C MET A 114 10.93 -15.29 -8.27
N LEU A 115 11.27 -14.35 -9.17
CA LEU A 115 11.53 -14.68 -10.58
C LEU A 115 12.73 -15.63 -10.71
N ALA A 116 13.85 -15.34 -10.03
CA ALA A 116 15.03 -16.20 -10.02
C ALA A 116 14.71 -17.59 -9.43
N GLY A 117 14.03 -17.62 -8.28
CA GLY A 117 13.59 -18.87 -7.64
C GLY A 117 12.59 -19.65 -8.50
N GLY A 118 11.79 -18.96 -9.30
CA GLY A 118 10.88 -19.54 -10.29
C GLY A 118 11.56 -19.99 -11.59
N ARG A 119 12.88 -19.82 -11.72
CA ARG A 119 13.66 -20.09 -12.94
C ARG A 119 13.19 -19.30 -14.15
N ILE A 120 12.73 -18.08 -13.94
CA ILE A 120 12.27 -17.16 -14.98
C ILE A 120 13.37 -16.11 -15.20
N PRO A 121 13.78 -15.82 -16.45
CA PRO A 121 14.74 -14.76 -16.73
C PRO A 121 14.29 -13.43 -16.12
N LEU A 122 15.19 -12.72 -15.42
CA LEU A 122 14.85 -11.47 -14.72
C LEU A 122 14.44 -10.40 -15.73
N ALA A 123 15.29 -10.12 -16.73
CA ALA A 123 14.99 -9.12 -17.74
C ALA A 123 13.87 -9.58 -18.67
N ALA A 124 12.89 -8.70 -18.90
CA ALA A 124 11.74 -8.98 -19.77
C ALA A 124 12.17 -9.28 -21.21
N GLU A 125 13.17 -8.55 -21.71
CA GLU A 125 13.74 -8.73 -23.05
C GLU A 125 14.42 -10.09 -23.27
N SER A 126 14.82 -10.77 -22.20
CA SER A 126 15.48 -12.08 -22.27
C SER A 126 14.48 -13.25 -22.28
N ARG A 127 13.17 -13.00 -22.24
CA ARG A 127 12.12 -14.02 -22.21
C ARG A 127 11.66 -14.38 -23.61
N GLY A 128 11.76 -15.66 -23.95
CA GLY A 128 11.19 -16.22 -25.19
C GLY A 128 9.69 -16.49 -25.10
N GLU A 129 9.14 -17.06 -26.17
CA GLU A 129 7.71 -17.37 -26.33
C GLU A 129 7.18 -18.35 -25.28
N GLU A 130 8.03 -19.28 -24.82
CA GLU A 130 7.66 -20.32 -23.84
C GLU A 130 7.68 -19.83 -22.38
N ALA A 131 8.28 -18.65 -22.12
CA ALA A 131 8.33 -18.12 -20.77
C ALA A 131 6.95 -17.57 -20.35
N PRO A 132 6.59 -17.65 -19.04
CA PRO A 132 5.37 -17.03 -18.55
C PRO A 132 5.32 -15.53 -18.85
N LEU A 133 4.13 -15.00 -19.10
CA LEU A 133 3.93 -13.55 -19.15
C LEU A 133 3.97 -12.98 -17.73
N ILE A 134 4.83 -12.00 -17.49
CA ILE A 134 4.99 -11.39 -16.16
C ILE A 134 4.15 -10.13 -16.07
N LEU A 135 3.13 -10.17 -15.20
CA LEU A 135 2.19 -9.07 -14.96
C LEU A 135 2.44 -8.41 -13.62
N GLY A 136 2.24 -7.10 -13.56
CA GLY A 136 2.26 -6.34 -12.31
C GLY A 136 0.98 -5.53 -12.13
N GLY A 137 0.46 -5.51 -10.90
CA GLY A 137 -0.65 -4.67 -10.49
C GLY A 137 -0.53 -4.29 -9.02
N GLY A 138 -1.39 -3.39 -8.55
CA GLY A 138 -1.41 -2.91 -7.19
C GLY A 138 -0.91 -1.48 -7.03
N ILE A 139 -1.08 -0.92 -5.83
CA ILE A 139 -0.92 0.52 -5.60
C ILE A 139 0.51 1.03 -5.86
N ALA A 140 1.54 0.24 -5.55
CA ALA A 140 2.92 0.68 -5.71
C ALA A 140 3.27 0.91 -7.19
N VAL A 141 2.89 -0.02 -8.07
CA VAL A 141 3.11 0.11 -9.52
C VAL A 141 2.11 1.06 -10.20
N MET A 142 0.92 1.20 -9.66
CA MET A 142 -0.04 2.21 -10.12
C MET A 142 0.48 3.64 -9.89
N LEU A 143 1.28 3.86 -8.84
CA LEU A 143 1.94 5.14 -8.58
C LEU A 143 3.16 5.35 -9.46
N ASN A 144 4.05 4.35 -9.55
CA ASN A 144 5.26 4.40 -10.37
C ASN A 144 5.76 2.98 -10.71
N PRO A 145 5.50 2.47 -11.92
CA PRO A 145 5.99 1.16 -12.35
C PRO A 145 7.44 1.17 -12.86
N GLU A 146 8.02 2.35 -13.14
CA GLU A 146 9.28 2.48 -13.85
C GLU A 146 10.48 1.76 -13.21
N PRO A 147 10.69 1.74 -11.88
CA PRO A 147 11.77 0.96 -11.28
C PRO A 147 11.70 -0.54 -11.57
N LEU A 148 10.50 -1.05 -11.86
CA LEU A 148 10.25 -2.46 -12.21
C LEU A 148 10.10 -2.71 -13.71
N ALA A 149 10.03 -1.66 -14.53
CA ALA A 149 9.81 -1.76 -15.98
C ALA A 149 10.75 -2.75 -16.71
N PRO A 150 12.04 -2.86 -16.36
CA PRO A 150 12.92 -3.84 -17.01
C PRO A 150 12.57 -5.30 -16.75
N PHE A 151 11.76 -5.58 -15.72
CA PHE A 151 11.47 -6.95 -15.24
C PHE A 151 10.06 -7.42 -15.57
N PHE A 152 9.19 -6.55 -16.05
CA PHE A 152 7.78 -6.86 -16.34
C PHE A 152 7.47 -6.74 -17.82
N ASP A 153 6.61 -7.63 -18.29
CA ASP A 153 6.09 -7.56 -19.64
C ASP A 153 4.92 -6.58 -19.76
N LEU A 154 4.10 -6.53 -18.69
CA LEU A 154 2.89 -5.71 -18.65
C LEU A 154 2.55 -5.30 -17.23
N PHE A 155 2.11 -4.06 -17.06
CA PHE A 155 1.42 -3.59 -15.86
C PHE A 155 -0.05 -3.32 -16.18
N LEU A 156 -0.92 -3.64 -15.22
CA LEU A 156 -2.32 -3.27 -15.25
C LEU A 156 -2.54 -2.18 -14.19
N LEU A 157 -2.66 -0.93 -14.66
CA LEU A 157 -2.73 0.26 -13.81
C LEU A 157 -4.18 0.62 -13.54
N GLY A 158 -4.68 0.22 -12.37
CA GLY A 158 -6.06 0.48 -11.97
C GLY A 158 -6.65 -0.57 -11.04
N GLU A 159 -7.96 -0.55 -10.96
CA GLU A 159 -8.77 -1.49 -10.19
C GLU A 159 -9.05 -2.74 -11.03
N ALA A 160 -8.91 -3.91 -10.42
CA ALA A 160 -8.80 -5.19 -11.13
C ALA A 160 -10.15 -5.75 -11.63
N GLU A 161 -11.24 -5.39 -11.00
CA GLU A 161 -12.51 -6.11 -11.09
C GLU A 161 -13.07 -6.20 -12.51
N GLU A 162 -12.87 -5.14 -13.31
CA GLU A 162 -13.30 -5.10 -14.72
C GLU A 162 -12.13 -5.29 -15.67
N MET A 163 -10.97 -4.71 -15.35
CA MET A 163 -9.79 -4.68 -16.21
C MET A 163 -9.14 -6.07 -16.36
N VAL A 164 -9.05 -6.83 -15.27
CA VAL A 164 -8.39 -8.15 -15.31
C VAL A 164 -9.19 -9.16 -16.12
N PRO A 165 -10.51 -9.32 -15.96
CA PRO A 165 -11.31 -10.18 -16.85
C PRO A 165 -11.20 -9.80 -18.32
N GLU A 166 -11.26 -8.50 -18.66
CA GLU A 166 -11.09 -8.01 -20.02
C GLU A 166 -9.72 -8.40 -20.59
N PHE A 167 -8.63 -8.12 -19.88
CA PHE A 167 -7.29 -8.53 -20.27
C PHE A 167 -7.20 -10.05 -20.50
N LEU A 168 -7.73 -10.86 -19.60
CA LEU A 168 -7.64 -12.32 -19.69
C LEU A 168 -8.39 -12.88 -20.91
N GLU A 169 -9.54 -12.33 -21.27
CA GLU A 169 -10.27 -12.73 -22.48
C GLU A 169 -9.52 -12.33 -23.75
N HIS A 170 -8.92 -11.13 -23.80
CA HIS A 170 -8.03 -10.73 -24.89
C HIS A 170 -6.83 -11.67 -25.00
N TYR A 171 -6.15 -11.94 -23.90
CA TYR A 171 -5.01 -12.87 -23.85
C TYR A 171 -5.40 -14.26 -24.36
N ARG A 172 -6.52 -14.80 -23.89
CA ARG A 172 -7.02 -16.12 -24.30
C ARG A 172 -7.30 -16.19 -25.80
N ALA A 173 -7.98 -15.18 -26.36
CA ALA A 173 -8.29 -15.11 -27.78
C ALA A 173 -7.05 -15.00 -28.66
N LEU A 174 -6.10 -14.14 -28.27
CA LEU A 174 -4.84 -13.93 -29.00
C LEU A 174 -3.95 -15.18 -28.96
N ARG A 175 -3.84 -15.87 -27.81
CA ARG A 175 -3.11 -17.14 -27.68
C ARG A 175 -3.73 -18.23 -28.56
N ALA A 176 -5.06 -18.36 -28.55
CA ALA A 176 -5.76 -19.33 -29.41
C ALA A 176 -5.58 -19.03 -30.90
N GLY A 177 -5.42 -17.75 -31.27
CA GLY A 177 -5.10 -17.30 -32.63
C GLY A 177 -3.62 -17.46 -33.02
N GLY A 178 -2.76 -17.96 -32.13
CA GLY A 178 -1.32 -18.15 -32.41
C GLY A 178 -0.51 -16.86 -32.40
N ALA A 179 -0.98 -15.80 -31.75
CA ALA A 179 -0.24 -14.56 -31.63
C ALA A 179 1.06 -14.77 -30.83
N THR A 180 2.14 -14.12 -31.26
CA THR A 180 3.43 -14.08 -30.55
C THR A 180 3.32 -13.27 -29.27
N ARG A 181 4.27 -13.44 -28.34
CA ARG A 181 4.38 -12.65 -27.10
C ARG A 181 4.34 -11.14 -27.39
N SER A 182 5.15 -10.68 -28.34
CA SER A 182 5.18 -9.26 -28.73
C SER A 182 3.86 -8.79 -29.35
N GLY A 183 3.21 -9.63 -30.16
CA GLY A 183 1.89 -9.36 -30.72
C GLY A 183 0.81 -9.22 -29.67
N ILE A 184 0.81 -10.11 -28.67
CA ILE A 184 -0.11 -10.03 -27.52
C ILE A 184 0.09 -8.71 -26.75
N LEU A 185 1.34 -8.37 -26.40
CA LEU A 185 1.64 -7.14 -25.67
C LEU A 185 1.25 -5.88 -26.44
N ALA A 186 1.54 -5.84 -27.76
CA ALA A 186 1.16 -4.73 -28.61
C ALA A 186 -0.36 -4.57 -28.73
N GLU A 187 -1.10 -5.68 -28.87
CA GLU A 187 -2.57 -5.62 -28.96
C GLU A 187 -3.21 -5.21 -27.63
N VAL A 188 -2.78 -5.79 -26.53
CA VAL A 188 -3.25 -5.42 -25.19
C VAL A 188 -2.95 -3.95 -24.89
N GLN A 189 -1.76 -3.44 -25.27
CA GLN A 189 -1.40 -2.02 -25.11
C GLN A 189 -2.34 -1.08 -25.87
N ARG A 190 -2.87 -1.50 -27.01
CA ARG A 190 -3.82 -0.70 -27.83
C ARG A 190 -5.24 -0.74 -27.31
N THR A 191 -5.68 -1.89 -26.78
CA THR A 191 -7.10 -2.20 -26.60
C THR A 191 -7.56 -2.19 -25.14
N VAL A 192 -6.67 -2.49 -24.18
CA VAL A 192 -7.03 -2.58 -22.76
C VAL A 192 -6.68 -1.27 -22.04
N GLU A 193 -7.69 -0.53 -21.61
CA GLU A 193 -7.48 0.70 -20.82
C GLU A 193 -6.78 0.36 -19.49
N GLY A 194 -5.71 1.07 -19.18
CA GLY A 194 -4.87 0.84 -17.99
C GLY A 194 -3.71 -0.13 -18.25
N ALA A 195 -3.61 -0.74 -19.43
CA ALA A 195 -2.47 -1.57 -19.78
C ALA A 195 -1.23 -0.70 -20.04
N TYR A 196 -0.09 -1.08 -19.46
CA TYR A 196 1.21 -0.50 -19.72
C TYR A 196 2.24 -1.60 -19.94
N ALA A 197 2.64 -1.81 -21.20
CA ALA A 197 3.72 -2.69 -21.61
C ALA A 197 5.00 -1.87 -21.78
N PRO A 198 5.99 -1.93 -20.87
CA PRO A 198 7.17 -1.07 -20.89
C PRO A 198 7.98 -1.18 -22.20
N GLY A 199 8.02 -2.36 -22.80
CA GLY A 199 8.69 -2.60 -24.10
C GLY A 199 8.06 -1.85 -25.27
N CYS A 200 6.82 -1.36 -25.13
CA CYS A 200 6.14 -0.53 -26.12
C CYS A 200 6.54 0.96 -26.05
N TYR A 201 7.41 1.36 -25.13
CA TYR A 201 7.81 2.75 -24.91
C TYR A 201 9.32 2.93 -24.87
N ARG A 202 9.80 4.03 -25.45
CA ARG A 202 11.19 4.46 -25.41
C ARG A 202 11.33 5.64 -24.45
N VAL A 203 12.34 5.57 -23.59
CA VAL A 203 12.68 6.65 -22.67
C VAL A 203 14.03 7.23 -23.09
N HIS A 204 14.06 8.52 -23.33
CA HIS A 204 15.28 9.25 -23.68
C HIS A 204 15.74 10.05 -22.47
N TYR A 205 17.02 9.92 -22.17
CA TYR A 205 17.65 10.58 -21.03
C TYR A 205 18.62 11.65 -21.49
N GLY A 206 18.49 12.83 -20.94
CA GLY A 206 19.38 13.95 -21.16
C GLY A 206 20.50 14.06 -20.12
N PRO A 207 21.26 15.16 -20.20
CA PRO A 207 22.28 15.47 -19.20
C PRO A 207 21.72 15.54 -17.78
N GLY A 208 22.49 15.08 -16.80
CA GLY A 208 22.10 15.15 -15.39
C GLY A 208 20.98 14.20 -14.98
N GLN A 209 20.81 13.09 -15.71
CA GLN A 209 19.84 12.03 -15.42
C GLN A 209 18.35 12.44 -15.58
N ARG A 210 18.04 13.57 -16.21
CA ARG A 210 16.66 13.96 -16.52
C ARG A 210 16.09 13.08 -17.64
N ILE A 211 14.78 12.87 -17.61
CA ILE A 211 14.03 12.29 -18.72
C ILE A 211 13.70 13.43 -19.67
N ASP A 212 14.24 13.35 -20.91
CA ASP A 212 13.97 14.32 -21.97
C ASP A 212 12.70 13.98 -22.76
N ALA A 213 12.45 12.67 -22.99
CA ALA A 213 11.25 12.22 -23.66
C ALA A 213 10.84 10.82 -23.19
N PHE A 214 9.53 10.60 -23.16
CA PHE A 214 8.87 9.30 -23.00
C PHE A 214 7.91 9.14 -24.18
N GLU A 215 8.23 8.21 -25.08
CA GLU A 215 7.55 8.10 -26.37
C GLU A 215 7.05 6.68 -26.64
N PRO A 216 5.82 6.52 -27.16
CA PRO A 216 5.37 5.24 -27.65
C PRO A 216 6.21 4.80 -28.87
N ALA A 217 6.56 3.52 -28.94
CA ALA A 217 7.31 2.94 -30.06
C ALA A 217 6.48 2.86 -31.34
N ASP A 218 5.15 2.88 -31.22
CA ASP A 218 4.17 2.91 -32.31
C ASP A 218 3.18 4.05 -32.04
N PRO A 219 2.86 4.90 -33.02
CA PRO A 219 1.86 5.98 -32.88
C PRO A 219 0.46 5.51 -32.45
N ALA A 220 0.13 4.22 -32.65
CA ALA A 220 -1.12 3.62 -32.21
C ALA A 220 -1.18 3.38 -30.68
N PHE A 221 -0.05 3.43 -29.99
CA PHE A 221 -0.03 3.30 -28.53
C PHE A 221 -0.36 4.63 -27.85
N PRO A 222 -1.09 4.60 -26.72
CA PRO A 222 -1.46 5.82 -26.02
C PRO A 222 -0.21 6.52 -25.44
N ARG A 223 -0.12 7.84 -25.60
CA ARG A 223 0.96 8.65 -24.99
C ARG A 223 0.84 8.76 -23.47
N ARG A 224 -0.38 8.60 -22.94
CA ARG A 224 -0.67 8.59 -21.50
C ARG A 224 -1.53 7.37 -21.21
N ILE A 225 -1.19 6.69 -20.13
CA ILE A 225 -1.94 5.52 -19.64
C ILE A 225 -2.97 5.98 -18.62
N ARG A 226 -4.23 5.88 -18.98
CA ARG A 226 -5.31 6.21 -18.05
C ARG A 226 -5.50 5.11 -17.03
N VAL A 227 -5.46 5.47 -15.75
CA VAL A 227 -5.75 4.52 -14.66
C VAL A 227 -7.23 4.17 -14.65
N ARG A 228 -7.53 2.88 -14.67
CA ARG A 228 -8.91 2.41 -14.70
C ARG A 228 -9.51 2.33 -13.31
N HIS A 229 -10.74 2.84 -13.17
CA HIS A 229 -11.50 2.84 -11.92
C HIS A 229 -12.85 2.17 -12.11
N VAL A 230 -13.27 1.37 -11.12
CA VAL A 230 -14.60 0.79 -11.05
C VAL A 230 -15.60 1.85 -10.60
N GLY A 231 -16.63 2.10 -11.39
CA GLY A 231 -17.64 3.09 -11.07
C GLY A 231 -18.54 2.68 -9.90
N GLN A 232 -19.03 1.44 -9.94
CA GLN A 232 -19.97 0.90 -8.96
C GLN A 232 -19.37 -0.26 -8.19
N ILE A 233 -18.76 0.04 -7.04
CA ILE A 233 -18.09 -0.99 -6.23
C ILE A 233 -19.07 -2.02 -5.64
N ASP A 234 -20.34 -1.71 -5.47
CA ASP A 234 -21.37 -2.64 -4.96
C ASP A 234 -21.60 -3.85 -5.87
N ALA A 235 -21.31 -3.71 -7.18
CA ALA A 235 -21.44 -4.79 -8.14
C ALA A 235 -20.37 -5.89 -7.98
N HIS A 236 -19.30 -5.58 -7.25
CA HIS A 236 -18.14 -6.46 -7.12
C HIS A 236 -17.94 -6.95 -5.69
N ARG A 237 -17.53 -8.21 -5.57
CA ARG A 237 -17.15 -8.79 -4.28
C ARG A 237 -15.85 -8.17 -3.79
N THR A 238 -15.82 -7.73 -2.52
CA THR A 238 -14.59 -7.29 -1.87
C THR A 238 -14.59 -7.68 -0.40
N HIS A 239 -14.64 -8.97 -0.16
CA HIS A 239 -14.48 -9.54 1.17
C HIS A 239 -13.57 -10.76 1.11
N GLN A 240 -13.05 -11.13 2.24
CA GLN A 240 -12.17 -12.28 2.41
C GLN A 240 -12.83 -13.56 1.88
N VAL A 241 -12.08 -14.33 1.09
CA VAL A 241 -12.54 -15.61 0.52
C VAL A 241 -11.91 -16.81 1.21
N ILE A 242 -10.65 -16.70 1.60
CA ILE A 242 -9.92 -17.73 2.31
C ILE A 242 -9.76 -17.34 3.77
N THR A 243 -10.15 -18.21 4.67
CA THR A 243 -9.90 -18.06 6.11
C THR A 243 -8.76 -18.97 6.55
N THR A 244 -7.84 -18.41 7.34
CA THR A 244 -6.68 -19.12 7.88
C THR A 244 -6.25 -18.50 9.21
N PRO A 245 -5.68 -19.27 10.15
CA PRO A 245 -5.11 -18.73 11.38
C PRO A 245 -3.74 -18.04 11.15
N GLU A 246 -3.13 -18.23 9.98
CA GLU A 246 -1.76 -17.79 9.69
C GLU A 246 -1.70 -16.39 9.05
N THR A 247 -2.57 -15.46 9.52
CA THR A 247 -2.59 -14.06 9.05
C THR A 247 -2.45 -13.09 10.22
N GLU A 248 -2.22 -11.79 9.92
CA GLU A 248 -2.27 -10.72 10.92
C GLU A 248 -3.68 -10.51 11.49
N PHE A 249 -4.71 -10.96 10.77
CA PHE A 249 -6.13 -10.79 11.08
C PHE A 249 -6.82 -12.14 11.29
N ALA A 250 -6.12 -13.12 11.90
CA ALA A 250 -6.58 -14.50 12.05
C ALA A 250 -7.98 -14.65 12.67
N ASP A 251 -8.34 -13.74 13.59
CA ASP A 251 -9.61 -13.77 14.32
C ASP A 251 -10.71 -12.93 13.63
N MET A 252 -10.42 -12.32 12.49
CA MET A 252 -11.34 -11.43 11.79
C MET A 252 -11.66 -11.93 10.38
N PHE A 253 -12.85 -11.59 9.91
CA PHE A 253 -13.22 -11.70 8.51
C PHE A 253 -13.21 -10.29 7.89
N LEU A 254 -12.40 -10.10 6.87
CA LEU A 254 -12.14 -8.78 6.30
C LEU A 254 -13.19 -8.41 5.24
N ILE A 255 -13.72 -7.18 5.34
CA ILE A 255 -14.73 -6.63 4.43
C ILE A 255 -14.32 -5.20 4.05
N GLU A 256 -14.24 -4.91 2.74
CA GLU A 256 -14.08 -3.54 2.26
C GLU A 256 -15.42 -2.81 2.32
N VAL A 257 -15.48 -1.69 3.02
CA VAL A 257 -16.68 -0.84 3.15
C VAL A 257 -16.59 0.45 2.34
N SER A 258 -15.38 0.83 1.93
CA SER A 258 -15.17 2.04 1.14
C SER A 258 -13.87 1.98 0.36
N ARG A 259 -13.83 2.65 -0.80
CA ARG A 259 -12.63 2.80 -1.63
C ARG A 259 -12.42 4.26 -2.00
N GLY A 260 -11.16 4.69 -1.95
CA GLY A 260 -10.78 6.07 -2.20
C GLY A 260 -11.01 7.01 -1.02
N CYS A 261 -10.56 8.26 -1.17
CA CYS A 261 -10.67 9.29 -0.15
C CYS A 261 -10.92 10.65 -0.82
N PHE A 262 -11.94 11.39 -0.36
CA PHE A 262 -12.23 12.73 -0.87
C PHE A 262 -11.41 13.83 -0.15
N ARG A 263 -10.62 13.45 0.85
CA ARG A 263 -9.75 14.36 1.58
C ARG A 263 -8.54 14.73 0.70
N GLY A 264 -8.01 15.86 0.91
CA GLY A 264 -6.89 16.37 0.09
C GLY A 264 -5.60 16.49 0.90
N CYS A 265 -5.30 15.54 1.79
CA CYS A 265 -4.03 15.54 2.52
C CYS A 265 -2.87 15.48 1.52
N ARG A 266 -2.00 16.51 1.51
CA ARG A 266 -1.00 16.75 0.46
C ARG A 266 0.10 15.70 0.34
N PHE A 267 0.23 14.84 1.35
CA PHE A 267 1.20 13.74 1.39
C PHE A 267 0.64 12.38 0.96
N CYS A 268 -0.69 12.22 0.92
CA CYS A 268 -1.33 10.93 0.83
C CYS A 268 -1.85 10.64 -0.58
N PRO A 269 -1.31 9.65 -1.31
CA PRO A 269 -1.75 9.35 -2.68
C PRO A 269 -3.22 8.92 -2.74
N ALA A 270 -3.75 8.26 -1.70
CA ALA A 270 -5.13 7.76 -1.71
C ALA A 270 -6.20 8.85 -1.92
N GLY A 271 -5.89 10.12 -1.56
CA GLY A 271 -6.75 11.26 -1.82
C GLY A 271 -6.69 11.78 -3.26
N PHE A 272 -5.84 11.22 -4.11
CA PHE A 272 -5.62 11.65 -5.50
C PHE A 272 -5.84 10.50 -6.49
N VAL A 273 -5.27 9.32 -6.25
CA VAL A 273 -5.28 8.22 -7.22
C VAL A 273 -6.50 7.30 -7.12
N TYR A 274 -7.29 7.38 -6.05
CA TYR A 274 -8.53 6.61 -5.87
C TYR A 274 -9.78 7.50 -5.84
N ARG A 275 -9.82 8.54 -6.64
CA ARG A 275 -11.00 9.39 -6.80
C ARG A 275 -11.95 8.87 -7.88
N PRO A 276 -13.26 9.08 -7.68
CA PRO A 276 -13.95 9.59 -6.50
C PRO A 276 -13.96 8.59 -5.34
N ALA A 277 -14.16 9.08 -4.11
CA ALA A 277 -14.42 8.19 -2.98
C ALA A 277 -15.78 7.50 -3.16
N ARG A 278 -15.81 6.18 -2.96
CA ARG A 278 -17.00 5.33 -3.13
C ARG A 278 -17.22 4.55 -1.85
N PHE A 279 -18.48 4.43 -1.44
CA PHE A 279 -18.92 3.74 -0.25
C PHE A 279 -19.86 2.62 -0.64
N ARG A 280 -19.73 1.46 0.00
CA ARG A 280 -20.66 0.34 -0.21
C ARG A 280 -21.95 0.58 0.53
N SER A 281 -23.05 0.29 -0.13
CA SER A 281 -24.37 0.37 0.50
C SER A 281 -24.53 -0.71 1.59
N LEU A 282 -25.41 -0.45 2.57
CA LEU A 282 -25.79 -1.44 3.57
C LEU A 282 -26.32 -2.73 2.93
N ALA A 283 -27.04 -2.61 1.82
CA ALA A 283 -27.58 -3.76 1.09
C ALA A 283 -26.45 -4.65 0.54
N ALA A 284 -25.41 -4.05 -0.04
CA ALA A 284 -24.26 -4.79 -0.56
C ALA A 284 -23.41 -5.42 0.57
N LEU A 285 -23.42 -4.81 1.76
CA LEU A 285 -22.65 -5.29 2.91
C LEU A 285 -23.38 -6.37 3.73
N ALA A 286 -24.71 -6.52 3.60
CA ALA A 286 -25.50 -7.42 4.43
C ALA A 286 -25.03 -8.89 4.35
N ALA A 287 -24.90 -9.44 3.16
CA ALA A 287 -24.45 -10.83 2.97
C ALA A 287 -22.98 -11.05 3.40
N PRO A 288 -22.01 -10.18 3.04
CA PRO A 288 -20.64 -10.27 3.56
C PRO A 288 -20.55 -10.20 5.09
N LEU A 289 -21.35 -9.36 5.75
CA LEU A 289 -21.38 -9.28 7.22
C LEU A 289 -21.91 -10.58 7.84
N GLU A 290 -23.02 -11.11 7.32
CA GLU A 290 -23.58 -12.38 7.79
C GLU A 290 -22.59 -13.54 7.59
N GLU A 291 -22.00 -13.68 6.41
CA GLU A 291 -20.99 -14.69 6.13
C GLU A 291 -19.78 -14.55 7.05
N GLY A 292 -19.27 -13.32 7.19
CA GLY A 292 -18.10 -13.04 8.02
C GLY A 292 -18.33 -13.41 9.48
N LEU A 293 -19.49 -13.06 10.05
CA LEU A 293 -19.81 -13.37 11.43
C LEU A 293 -20.12 -14.86 11.66
N ARG A 294 -20.59 -15.56 10.64
CA ARG A 294 -20.72 -17.02 10.67
C ARG A 294 -19.38 -17.74 10.68
N ARG A 295 -18.39 -17.26 9.90
CA ARG A 295 -17.04 -17.85 9.81
C ARG A 295 -16.15 -17.44 10.98
N LYS A 296 -16.25 -16.18 11.40
CA LYS A 296 -15.47 -15.57 12.48
C LYS A 296 -16.39 -14.74 13.37
N ARG A 297 -16.09 -14.67 14.64
CA ARG A 297 -16.91 -13.87 15.59
C ARG A 297 -16.71 -12.36 15.43
N ARG A 298 -15.77 -11.92 14.58
CA ARG A 298 -15.42 -10.52 14.37
C ARG A 298 -15.21 -10.24 12.89
N VAL A 299 -15.68 -9.09 12.42
CA VAL A 299 -15.38 -8.57 11.09
C VAL A 299 -14.39 -7.41 11.18
N GLY A 300 -13.44 -7.35 10.24
CA GLY A 300 -12.55 -6.22 10.04
C GLY A 300 -13.08 -5.33 8.92
N LEU A 301 -13.50 -4.11 9.26
CA LEU A 301 -13.99 -3.14 8.28
C LEU A 301 -12.80 -2.38 7.68
N LEU A 302 -12.59 -2.55 6.38
CA LEU A 302 -11.47 -1.98 5.66
C LEU A 302 -11.91 -0.90 4.67
N GLY A 303 -11.01 0.03 4.40
CA GLY A 303 -11.18 1.09 3.42
C GLY A 303 -10.20 2.24 3.68
N THR A 304 -10.02 3.08 2.68
CA THR A 304 -9.10 4.22 2.78
C THR A 304 -9.60 5.30 3.76
N ALA A 305 -10.93 5.43 3.88
CA ALA A 305 -11.59 6.44 4.69
C ALA A 305 -12.85 5.85 5.39
N VAL A 306 -12.67 4.73 6.10
CA VAL A 306 -13.76 4.00 6.78
C VAL A 306 -14.60 4.92 7.66
N SER A 307 -13.95 5.78 8.44
CA SER A 307 -14.64 6.72 9.34
C SER A 307 -15.44 7.82 8.64
N ASP A 308 -15.28 7.99 7.33
CA ASP A 308 -16.07 8.90 6.51
C ASP A 308 -17.31 8.22 5.88
N HIS A 309 -17.50 6.91 6.11
CA HIS A 309 -18.65 6.19 5.59
C HIS A 309 -19.95 6.73 6.18
N PRO A 310 -20.94 7.15 5.36
CA PRO A 310 -22.14 7.83 5.84
C PRO A 310 -22.99 6.97 6.78
N GLN A 311 -22.98 5.65 6.60
CA GLN A 311 -23.75 4.69 7.38
C GLN A 311 -22.87 3.80 8.29
N LEU A 312 -21.69 4.31 8.71
CA LEU A 312 -20.76 3.51 9.52
C LEU A 312 -21.40 3.00 10.81
N ALA A 313 -22.16 3.84 11.51
CA ALA A 313 -22.83 3.45 12.74
C ALA A 313 -23.84 2.31 12.52
N ASP A 314 -24.56 2.33 11.39
CA ASP A 314 -25.51 1.27 11.05
C ASP A 314 -24.81 -0.05 10.74
N ILE A 315 -23.69 -0.02 10.01
CA ILE A 315 -22.84 -1.20 9.76
C ILE A 315 -22.38 -1.80 11.10
N CYS A 316 -21.89 -0.95 12.01
CA CYS A 316 -21.44 -1.39 13.33
C CYS A 316 -22.58 -2.00 14.16
N ARG A 317 -23.78 -1.37 14.17
CA ARG A 317 -24.95 -1.89 14.87
C ARG A 317 -25.41 -3.25 14.30
N GLN A 318 -25.39 -3.42 12.96
CA GLN A 318 -25.72 -4.72 12.35
C GLN A 318 -24.78 -5.82 12.81
N ALA A 319 -23.46 -5.54 12.87
CA ALA A 319 -22.49 -6.51 13.37
C ALA A 319 -22.75 -6.90 14.83
N LEU A 320 -23.07 -5.93 15.70
CA LEU A 320 -23.38 -6.18 17.11
C LEU A 320 -24.73 -6.91 17.30
N ALA A 321 -25.76 -6.54 16.54
CA ALA A 321 -27.07 -7.20 16.59
C ALA A 321 -26.98 -8.69 16.23
N ALA A 322 -26.05 -9.07 15.35
CA ALA A 322 -25.75 -10.46 15.02
C ALA A 322 -24.86 -11.16 16.08
N ARG A 323 -24.73 -10.57 17.28
CA ARG A 323 -23.87 -11.05 18.38
C ARG A 323 -22.40 -11.25 18.00
N GLY A 324 -21.94 -10.52 16.98
CA GLY A 324 -20.55 -10.47 16.55
C GLY A 324 -19.85 -9.20 17.03
N GLY A 325 -18.56 -9.09 16.75
CA GLY A 325 -17.75 -7.89 16.96
C GLY A 325 -17.28 -7.31 15.62
N PHE A 326 -16.78 -6.10 15.68
CA PHE A 326 -16.10 -5.47 14.55
C PHE A 326 -14.81 -4.77 14.98
N SER A 327 -13.94 -4.51 14.02
CA SER A 327 -12.71 -3.72 14.19
C SER A 327 -12.55 -2.76 13.01
N ILE A 328 -11.96 -1.60 13.29
CA ILE A 328 -11.61 -0.59 12.30
C ILE A 328 -10.13 -0.26 12.49
N GLY A 329 -9.33 -0.24 11.41
CA GLY A 329 -7.88 -0.09 11.50
C GLY A 329 -7.44 1.26 12.07
N SER A 330 -7.91 2.37 11.49
CA SER A 330 -7.62 3.72 11.96
C SER A 330 -8.81 4.64 11.74
N LEU A 331 -8.97 5.61 12.63
CA LEU A 331 -10.05 6.58 12.56
C LEU A 331 -9.49 7.98 12.29
N ARG A 332 -10.18 8.73 11.46
CA ARG A 332 -9.96 10.17 11.40
C ARG A 332 -10.47 10.82 12.68
N VAL A 333 -9.65 11.69 13.21
CA VAL A 333 -9.91 12.38 14.47
C VAL A 333 -11.25 13.14 14.46
N ASP A 334 -11.54 13.86 13.38
CA ASP A 334 -12.75 14.67 13.20
C ASP A 334 -14.05 13.84 13.04
N ARG A 335 -13.94 12.52 12.91
CA ARG A 335 -15.07 11.59 12.74
C ARG A 335 -15.36 10.72 13.96
N VAL A 336 -14.60 10.86 15.05
CA VAL A 336 -14.85 10.11 16.27
C VAL A 336 -15.97 10.80 17.06
N SER A 337 -17.17 10.25 16.98
CA SER A 337 -18.33 10.65 17.80
C SER A 337 -18.41 9.83 19.09
N GLY A 338 -19.20 10.30 20.06
CA GLY A 338 -19.50 9.53 21.27
C GLY A 338 -20.21 8.21 20.96
N GLU A 339 -21.12 8.22 19.96
CA GLU A 339 -21.81 7.03 19.48
C GLU A 339 -20.85 5.98 18.89
N LEU A 340 -19.97 6.38 17.98
CA LEU A 340 -18.98 5.46 17.41
C LEU A 340 -18.04 4.91 18.49
N ALA A 341 -17.64 5.74 19.47
CA ALA A 341 -16.83 5.30 20.59
C ALA A 341 -17.54 4.26 21.48
N ALA A 342 -18.84 4.42 21.70
CA ALA A 342 -19.67 3.46 22.44
C ALA A 342 -19.77 2.13 21.68
N LEU A 343 -20.06 2.15 20.39
CA LEU A 343 -20.13 0.95 19.53
C LEU A 343 -18.78 0.19 19.50
N LEU A 344 -17.66 0.90 19.41
CA LEU A 344 -16.32 0.30 19.47
C LEU A 344 -16.06 -0.39 20.82
N ALA A 345 -16.45 0.24 21.91
CA ALA A 345 -16.31 -0.32 23.25
C ALA A 345 -17.21 -1.55 23.44
N GLU A 346 -18.46 -1.51 22.99
CA GLU A 346 -19.39 -2.63 22.99
C GLU A 346 -18.84 -3.81 22.17
N SER A 347 -18.19 -3.51 21.05
CA SER A 347 -17.46 -4.52 20.25
C SER A 347 -16.21 -5.08 20.93
N GLY A 348 -15.83 -4.61 22.12
CA GLY A 348 -14.64 -5.08 22.83
C GLY A 348 -13.33 -4.55 22.25
N VAL A 349 -13.34 -3.41 21.56
CA VAL A 349 -12.12 -2.75 21.08
C VAL A 349 -11.45 -2.05 22.25
N GLU A 350 -10.20 -2.44 22.57
CA GLU A 350 -9.43 -1.82 23.65
C GLU A 350 -8.45 -0.73 23.18
N MET A 351 -8.12 -0.73 21.89
CA MET A 351 -7.15 0.21 21.30
C MET A 351 -7.71 0.83 20.02
N VAL A 352 -7.62 2.14 19.92
CA VAL A 352 -7.99 2.90 18.71
C VAL A 352 -6.80 3.72 18.23
N SER A 353 -6.60 3.71 16.91
CA SER A 353 -5.57 4.49 16.23
C SER A 353 -6.15 5.80 15.70
N LEU A 354 -5.51 6.91 16.07
CA LEU A 354 -5.81 8.26 15.58
C LEU A 354 -4.60 8.81 14.84
N ALA A 355 -4.83 9.59 13.80
CA ALA A 355 -3.77 10.13 12.96
C ALA A 355 -3.79 11.68 12.93
N PRO A 356 -3.23 12.37 13.95
CA PRO A 356 -2.98 13.80 13.89
C PRO A 356 -1.98 14.20 12.81
N GLU A 357 -1.01 13.33 12.52
CA GLU A 357 0.11 13.43 11.58
C GLU A 357 1.18 14.46 11.97
N ALA A 358 0.80 15.61 12.54
CA ALA A 358 1.74 16.63 13.00
C ALA A 358 1.35 17.18 14.38
N GLY A 359 2.35 17.61 15.16
CA GLY A 359 2.15 18.14 16.51
C GLY A 359 1.51 19.53 16.52
N SER A 360 1.99 20.43 15.67
CA SER A 360 1.51 21.80 15.59
C SER A 360 0.33 21.96 14.62
N GLN A 361 -0.52 22.98 14.88
CA GLN A 361 -1.60 23.33 13.95
C GLN A 361 -1.04 23.81 12.61
N ARG A 362 0.00 24.65 12.65
CA ARG A 362 0.69 25.15 11.47
C ARG A 362 1.05 24.00 10.50
N LEU A 363 1.69 22.96 11.02
CA LEU A 363 2.15 21.87 10.16
C LEU A 363 0.98 20.96 9.71
N ARG A 364 -0.08 20.82 10.53
CA ARG A 364 -1.33 20.16 10.08
C ARG A 364 -1.99 20.92 8.91
N ASP A 365 -1.88 22.25 8.89
CA ASP A 365 -2.41 23.08 7.80
C ASP A 365 -1.52 22.98 6.56
N VAL A 366 -0.19 22.96 6.71
CA VAL A 366 0.77 22.71 5.61
C VAL A 366 0.45 21.39 4.89
N ILE A 367 0.22 20.32 5.62
CA ILE A 367 -0.12 19.01 5.03
C ILE A 367 -1.61 18.88 4.68
N ARG A 368 -2.41 19.91 4.90
CA ARG A 368 -3.87 19.92 4.68
C ARG A 368 -4.59 18.75 5.34
N LYS A 369 -4.23 18.47 6.61
CA LYS A 369 -4.87 17.38 7.36
C LYS A 369 -6.33 17.72 7.70
N GLY A 370 -6.65 19.01 7.88
CA GLY A 370 -8.00 19.49 8.21
C GLY A 370 -8.48 18.98 9.57
N VAL A 371 -7.59 18.96 10.57
CA VAL A 371 -7.87 18.51 11.95
C VAL A 371 -7.34 19.57 12.91
N THR A 372 -8.19 20.01 13.84
CA THR A 372 -7.80 20.96 14.90
C THR A 372 -7.40 20.22 16.18
N GLU A 373 -6.65 20.90 17.03
CA GLU A 373 -6.25 20.37 18.33
C GLU A 373 -7.47 20.05 19.22
N GLU A 374 -8.50 20.90 19.17
CA GLU A 374 -9.74 20.69 19.90
C GLU A 374 -10.44 19.39 19.48
N GLN A 375 -10.46 19.11 18.16
CA GLN A 375 -11.01 17.84 17.64
C GLN A 375 -10.22 16.63 18.14
N ILE A 376 -8.88 16.76 18.29
CA ILE A 376 -8.03 15.69 18.82
C ILE A 376 -8.42 15.38 20.28
N PHE A 377 -8.57 16.41 21.13
CA PHE A 377 -8.97 16.21 22.52
C PHE A 377 -10.39 15.67 22.65
N ARG A 378 -11.32 16.14 21.83
CA ARG A 378 -12.69 15.65 21.81
C ARG A 378 -12.75 14.18 21.44
N ALA A 379 -12.03 13.77 20.39
CA ALA A 379 -11.93 12.37 19.97
C ALA A 379 -11.34 11.49 21.07
N ALA A 380 -10.23 11.89 21.67
CA ALA A 380 -9.61 11.17 22.77
C ALA A 380 -10.56 11.06 23.98
N GLY A 381 -11.27 12.15 24.31
CA GLY A 381 -12.28 12.17 25.37
C GLY A 381 -13.42 11.19 25.13
N HIS A 382 -14.03 11.22 23.93
CA HIS A 382 -15.10 10.25 23.56
C HIS A 382 -14.64 8.80 23.70
N LEU A 383 -13.44 8.47 23.22
CA LEU A 383 -12.90 7.11 23.29
C LEU A 383 -12.71 6.67 24.73
N VAL A 384 -12.06 7.49 25.54
CA VAL A 384 -11.67 7.11 26.92
C VAL A 384 -12.88 7.02 27.85
N VAL A 385 -13.86 7.93 27.73
CA VAL A 385 -15.12 7.89 28.49
C VAL A 385 -15.89 6.59 28.20
N ASN A 386 -15.88 6.12 26.97
CA ASN A 386 -16.56 4.89 26.57
C ASN A 386 -15.73 3.62 26.86
N GLY A 387 -14.52 3.73 27.43
CA GLY A 387 -13.77 2.58 27.92
C GLY A 387 -12.65 2.10 27.00
N ILE A 388 -12.30 2.84 25.97
CA ILE A 388 -11.10 2.59 25.17
C ILE A 388 -9.89 2.99 26.02
N VAL A 389 -9.07 2.02 26.40
CA VAL A 389 -7.99 2.21 27.38
C VAL A 389 -6.62 2.46 26.76
N ASN A 390 -6.47 2.24 25.47
CA ASN A 390 -5.23 2.44 24.72
C ASN A 390 -5.48 3.31 23.49
N LEU A 391 -4.58 4.28 23.26
CA LEU A 391 -4.58 5.09 22.04
C LEU A 391 -3.26 4.88 21.28
N ARG A 392 -3.35 4.74 19.98
CA ARG A 392 -2.19 4.84 19.10
C ARG A 392 -2.29 6.15 18.32
N LEU A 393 -1.24 6.95 18.36
CA LEU A 393 -1.18 8.22 17.66
C LEU A 393 -0.13 8.12 16.55
N TYR A 394 -0.53 8.44 15.31
CA TYR A 394 0.39 8.50 14.18
C TYR A 394 0.90 9.92 13.99
N PHE A 395 2.21 10.06 13.91
CA PHE A 395 2.91 11.29 13.58
C PHE A 395 3.94 11.06 12.48
N MET A 396 4.15 12.07 11.66
CA MET A 396 5.23 12.10 10.70
C MET A 396 6.31 13.08 11.13
N VAL A 397 7.57 12.78 10.76
CA VAL A 397 8.74 13.66 10.90
C VAL A 397 9.41 13.81 9.55
N GLY A 398 10.09 14.94 9.34
CA GLY A 398 10.69 15.26 8.05
C GLY A 398 9.68 15.79 7.04
N LEU A 399 8.57 16.35 7.51
CA LEU A 399 7.58 17.04 6.68
C LEU A 399 8.17 18.32 6.08
N PRO A 400 7.69 18.78 4.92
CA PRO A 400 8.08 20.06 4.36
C PRO A 400 7.87 21.17 5.36
N THR A 401 8.82 22.11 5.46
CA THR A 401 8.80 23.27 6.37
C THR A 401 8.78 22.95 7.86
N GLU A 402 9.05 21.70 8.25
CA GLU A 402 9.06 21.27 9.64
C GLU A 402 10.23 21.89 10.42
N GLU A 403 9.92 22.50 11.56
CA GLU A 403 10.85 23.14 12.49
C GLU A 403 10.96 22.36 13.80
N GLU A 404 11.96 22.67 14.62
CA GLU A 404 12.13 22.02 15.93
C GLU A 404 10.94 22.26 16.86
N ALA A 405 10.28 23.42 16.75
CA ALA A 405 9.06 23.73 17.50
C ALA A 405 7.90 22.78 17.17
N ASP A 406 7.81 22.29 15.92
CA ASP A 406 6.80 21.31 15.51
C ASP A 406 7.06 19.94 16.14
N ILE A 407 8.33 19.58 16.32
CA ILE A 407 8.75 18.37 17.02
C ILE A 407 8.40 18.43 18.51
N ASP A 408 8.67 19.59 19.15
CA ASP A 408 8.28 19.82 20.54
C ASP A 408 6.75 19.78 20.72
N ALA A 409 6.01 20.28 19.73
CA ALA A 409 4.57 20.21 19.71
C ALA A 409 4.01 18.77 19.69
N ILE A 410 4.72 17.79 19.08
CA ILE A 410 4.34 16.37 19.17
C ILE A 410 4.40 15.91 20.63
N VAL A 411 5.47 16.26 21.34
CA VAL A 411 5.69 15.89 22.74
C VAL A 411 4.60 16.50 23.61
N GLU A 412 4.37 17.79 23.47
CA GLU A 412 3.39 18.54 24.26
C GLU A 412 1.95 18.06 23.99
N LEU A 413 1.57 17.87 22.73
CA LEU A 413 0.26 17.35 22.36
C LEU A 413 0.03 15.95 22.97
N THR A 414 1.05 15.08 22.97
CA THR A 414 0.97 13.75 23.56
C THR A 414 0.73 13.81 25.07
N ARG A 415 1.47 14.65 25.79
CA ARG A 415 1.29 14.86 27.24
C ARG A 415 -0.11 15.38 27.56
N ARG A 416 -0.55 16.37 26.82
CA ARG A 416 -1.87 16.97 27.00
C ARG A 416 -3.01 16.00 26.72
N ILE A 417 -2.87 15.12 25.68
CA ILE A 417 -3.83 14.04 25.44
C ILE A 417 -3.86 13.07 26.62
N GLY A 418 -2.71 12.65 27.13
CA GLY A 418 -2.62 11.77 28.30
C GLY A 418 -3.28 12.37 29.55
N HIS A 419 -2.98 13.64 29.83
CA HIS A 419 -3.59 14.38 30.94
C HIS A 419 -5.12 14.52 30.75
N HIS A 420 -5.56 14.90 29.55
CA HIS A 420 -6.98 15.01 29.22
C HIS A 420 -7.71 13.68 29.41
N ALA A 421 -7.13 12.57 28.96
CA ALA A 421 -7.69 11.24 29.13
C ALA A 421 -7.89 10.87 30.62
N VAL A 422 -6.89 11.12 31.46
CA VAL A 422 -6.98 10.87 32.91
C VAL A 422 -8.03 11.78 33.58
N LYS A 423 -8.02 13.08 33.27
CA LYS A 423 -8.96 14.06 33.83
C LYS A 423 -10.41 13.74 33.44
N THR A 424 -10.65 13.39 32.17
CA THR A 424 -11.99 13.13 31.64
C THR A 424 -12.63 11.89 32.29
N THR A 425 -11.84 10.88 32.67
CA THR A 425 -12.33 9.67 33.35
C THR A 425 -12.51 9.84 34.86
N LYS A 426 -12.17 10.99 35.41
CA LYS A 426 -12.19 11.26 36.87
C LYS A 426 -11.51 10.16 37.69
N GLY A 427 -10.53 9.47 37.12
CA GLY A 427 -9.85 8.34 37.74
C GLY A 427 -10.66 7.05 37.88
N THR A 428 -11.90 7.00 37.35
CA THR A 428 -12.78 5.82 37.47
C THR A 428 -12.44 4.70 36.49
N ARG A 429 -11.77 5.02 35.37
CA ARG A 429 -11.27 4.04 34.43
C ARG A 429 -9.77 4.26 34.19
N ARG A 430 -8.99 3.19 34.26
CA ARG A 430 -7.54 3.26 34.04
C ARG A 430 -7.27 3.42 32.57
N PHE A 431 -6.99 4.64 32.13
CA PHE A 431 -6.25 4.86 30.88
C PHE A 431 -4.88 4.19 31.00
N ARG A 432 -4.52 3.32 30.05
CA ARG A 432 -3.34 2.45 30.17
C ARG A 432 -2.14 2.99 29.39
N ARG A 433 -2.33 3.31 28.11
CA ARG A 433 -1.18 3.60 27.25
C ARG A 433 -1.53 4.52 26.08
N ILE A 434 -0.56 5.37 25.73
CA ILE A 434 -0.43 5.99 24.40
C ILE A 434 0.76 5.36 23.69
N THR A 435 0.54 4.82 22.49
CA THR A 435 1.62 4.40 21.59
C THR A 435 1.78 5.45 20.50
N LEU A 436 2.93 6.14 20.45
CA LEU A 436 3.27 6.98 19.34
C LEU A 436 3.93 6.15 18.24
N SER A 437 3.36 6.16 17.04
CA SER A 437 3.99 5.66 15.83
C SER A 437 4.53 6.87 15.06
N VAL A 438 5.85 7.04 15.08
CA VAL A 438 6.54 8.18 14.47
C VAL A 438 7.24 7.70 13.21
N ASN A 439 6.73 8.07 12.04
CA ASN A 439 7.25 7.63 10.76
C ASN A 439 7.87 8.80 10.01
N GLN A 440 8.88 8.53 9.19
CA GLN A 440 9.44 9.56 8.30
C GLN A 440 8.46 9.82 7.15
N PHE A 441 8.22 11.10 6.82
CA PHE A 441 7.53 11.46 5.59
C PHE A 441 8.35 11.01 4.38
N ILE A 442 7.69 10.34 3.44
CA ILE A 442 8.27 9.92 2.16
C ILE A 442 7.44 10.54 1.04
N PRO A 443 8.03 11.36 0.17
CA PRO A 443 7.33 11.90 -0.99
C PRO A 443 6.80 10.78 -1.88
N LYS A 444 5.59 10.95 -2.41
CA LYS A 444 4.94 9.94 -3.26
C LYS A 444 4.51 10.53 -4.59
N PRO A 445 4.61 9.76 -5.68
CA PRO A 445 4.05 10.12 -6.97
C PRO A 445 2.56 10.49 -6.89
N ALA A 446 2.09 11.27 -7.83
CA ALA A 446 0.72 11.73 -7.95
C ALA A 446 0.17 12.46 -6.70
N THR A 447 1.05 13.06 -5.88
CA THR A 447 0.69 13.91 -4.74
C THR A 447 1.24 15.32 -4.89
N PRO A 448 0.68 16.31 -4.21
CA PRO A 448 1.26 17.66 -4.18
C PRO A 448 2.74 17.70 -3.77
N PHE A 449 3.18 16.77 -2.94
CA PHE A 449 4.56 16.74 -2.45
C PHE A 449 5.53 15.89 -3.31
N GLN A 450 5.13 15.45 -4.48
CA GLN A 450 5.97 14.61 -5.38
C GLN A 450 7.27 15.29 -5.85
N TRP A 451 7.33 16.62 -5.84
CA TRP A 451 8.53 17.38 -6.24
C TRP A 451 9.54 17.57 -5.10
N LEU A 452 9.11 17.35 -3.85
CA LEU A 452 9.92 17.64 -2.67
C LEU A 452 10.91 16.50 -2.37
N PRO A 453 12.08 16.82 -1.77
CA PRO A 453 13.05 15.82 -1.37
C PRO A 453 12.61 15.06 -0.11
N LEU A 454 13.19 13.89 0.09
CA LEU A 454 13.19 13.21 1.39
C LEU A 454 14.05 14.01 2.38
N ALA A 455 13.60 14.15 3.61
CA ALA A 455 14.41 14.77 4.65
C ALA A 455 15.65 13.93 5.01
N ASP A 456 16.76 14.61 5.31
CA ASP A 456 18.03 13.96 5.67
C ASP A 456 17.87 12.99 6.84
N ALA A 457 18.47 11.80 6.69
CA ALA A 457 18.34 10.73 7.66
C ALA A 457 18.96 11.05 9.03
N ALA A 458 19.98 11.90 9.10
CA ALA A 458 20.59 12.30 10.37
C ALA A 458 19.68 13.31 11.10
N LEU A 459 19.06 14.24 10.34
CA LEU A 459 18.06 15.17 10.87
C LEU A 459 16.87 14.41 11.47
N VAL A 460 16.30 13.47 10.71
CA VAL A 460 15.16 12.65 11.15
C VAL A 460 15.52 11.83 12.40
N ARG A 461 16.70 11.22 12.44
CA ARG A 461 17.17 10.49 13.64
C ARG A 461 17.28 11.41 14.86
N ARG A 462 17.83 12.62 14.72
CA ARG A 462 17.91 13.59 15.83
C ARG A 462 16.51 13.97 16.35
N ARG A 463 15.55 14.23 15.46
CA ARG A 463 14.17 14.58 15.81
C ARG A 463 13.46 13.43 16.52
N ILE A 464 13.55 12.21 16.01
CA ILE A 464 13.00 11.01 16.67
C ILE A 464 13.62 10.81 18.05
N GLN A 465 14.95 10.97 18.19
CA GLN A 465 15.61 10.85 19.48
C GLN A 465 15.17 11.95 20.45
N ARG A 466 14.92 13.18 19.99
CA ARG A 466 14.37 14.28 20.81
C ARG A 466 13.01 13.87 21.38
N ILE A 467 12.09 13.38 20.57
CA ILE A 467 10.77 12.88 21.00
C ILE A 467 10.94 11.76 22.03
N LYS A 468 11.77 10.75 21.75
CA LYS A 468 12.01 9.61 22.64
C LYS A 468 12.58 10.04 23.99
N ARG A 469 13.54 10.95 24.03
CA ARG A 469 14.13 11.45 25.28
C ARG A 469 13.11 12.24 26.09
N ALA A 470 12.32 13.10 25.43
CA ALA A 470 11.33 13.94 26.11
C ALA A 470 10.18 13.13 26.72
N LEU A 471 9.76 12.04 26.05
CA LEU A 471 8.68 11.16 26.52
C LEU A 471 9.16 9.92 27.28
N GLY A 472 10.45 9.69 27.38
CA GLY A 472 11.02 8.48 28.00
C GLY A 472 10.73 8.33 29.50
N LYS A 473 10.34 9.42 30.18
CA LYS A 473 9.94 9.41 31.58
C LYS A 473 8.44 9.17 31.79
N GLU A 474 7.65 9.22 30.73
CA GLU A 474 6.20 9.05 30.77
C GLU A 474 5.85 7.55 30.73
N ARG A 475 5.56 6.95 31.90
CA ARG A 475 5.29 5.50 32.03
C ARG A 475 4.17 4.98 31.13
N ALA A 476 3.20 5.84 30.81
CA ALA A 476 2.05 5.48 29.96
C ALA A 476 2.32 5.71 28.46
N VAL A 477 3.52 6.13 28.06
CA VAL A 477 3.82 6.45 26.66
C VAL A 477 4.89 5.49 26.13
N CYS A 478 4.64 4.94 24.94
CA CYS A 478 5.59 4.12 24.18
C CYS A 478 5.81 4.75 22.81
N VAL A 479 7.06 4.94 22.38
CA VAL A 479 7.41 5.48 21.07
C VAL A 479 7.99 4.39 20.20
N ILE A 480 7.33 4.10 19.08
CA ILE A 480 7.79 3.21 18.01
C ILE A 480 8.07 4.03 16.76
N HIS A 481 9.02 3.60 15.95
CA HIS A 481 9.39 4.32 14.72
C HIS A 481 10.03 3.39 13.71
N ASP A 482 9.97 3.77 12.44
CA ASP A 482 10.65 3.10 11.34
C ASP A 482 12.17 3.39 11.34
N LEU A 483 12.91 2.57 10.60
CA LEU A 483 14.35 2.75 10.42
C LEU A 483 14.63 3.64 9.20
N PRO A 484 15.26 4.81 9.34
CA PRO A 484 15.49 5.75 8.24
C PRO A 484 16.20 5.17 7.01
N LYS A 485 17.02 4.12 7.19
CA LYS A 485 17.68 3.43 6.05
C LYS A 485 16.67 2.79 5.09
N TRP A 486 15.58 2.24 5.61
CA TRP A 486 14.53 1.64 4.79
C TRP A 486 13.60 2.68 4.17
N ASN A 487 13.47 3.85 4.81
CA ASN A 487 12.75 4.99 4.25
C ASN A 487 13.47 5.59 3.04
N TYR A 488 14.83 5.61 3.07
CA TYR A 488 15.65 5.97 1.92
C TYR A 488 15.42 5.00 0.75
N VAL A 489 15.47 3.70 1.01
CA VAL A 489 15.21 2.67 0.00
C VAL A 489 13.79 2.83 -0.58
N GLN A 490 12.81 3.01 0.29
CA GLN A 490 11.42 3.22 -0.14
C GLN A 490 11.28 4.47 -1.01
N ALA A 491 11.94 5.58 -0.65
CA ALA A 491 11.91 6.80 -1.44
C ALA A 491 12.58 6.60 -2.82
N LEU A 492 13.73 5.92 -2.86
CA LEU A 492 14.41 5.58 -4.11
C LEU A 492 13.51 4.76 -5.04
N LEU A 493 12.87 3.73 -4.52
CA LEU A 493 11.99 2.84 -5.30
C LEU A 493 10.67 3.52 -5.70
N SER A 494 10.19 4.45 -4.87
CA SER A 494 8.96 5.20 -5.15
C SER A 494 9.16 6.30 -6.21
N LEU A 495 10.32 6.95 -6.21
CA LEU A 495 10.61 8.15 -7.00
C LEU A 495 11.56 7.91 -8.19
N GLY A 496 12.10 6.71 -8.30
CA GLY A 496 13.08 6.35 -9.32
C GLY A 496 12.46 6.11 -10.69
N ASP A 497 13.28 6.13 -11.72
CA ASP A 497 12.94 5.70 -13.07
C ASP A 497 13.45 4.27 -13.35
N ARG A 498 13.32 3.78 -14.60
CA ARG A 498 13.68 2.40 -14.95
C ARG A 498 15.16 2.06 -14.76
N ARG A 499 16.07 3.06 -14.65
CA ARG A 499 17.49 2.85 -14.35
C ARG A 499 17.70 2.35 -12.91
N VAL A 500 16.75 2.59 -11.99
CA VAL A 500 16.77 1.98 -10.65
C VAL A 500 16.70 0.45 -10.73
N GLY A 501 16.23 -0.11 -11.83
CA GLY A 501 16.32 -1.54 -12.12
C GLY A 501 17.75 -2.10 -12.06
N GLU A 502 18.76 -1.31 -12.46
CA GLU A 502 20.19 -1.70 -12.33
C GLU A 502 20.58 -1.86 -10.86
N ILE A 503 20.11 -0.96 -9.99
CA ILE A 503 20.34 -1.06 -8.55
C ILE A 503 19.65 -2.32 -8.00
N LEU A 504 18.41 -2.60 -8.41
CA LEU A 504 17.69 -3.81 -7.99
C LEU A 504 18.40 -5.09 -8.41
N LEU A 505 18.96 -5.14 -9.64
CA LEU A 505 19.79 -6.26 -10.10
C LEU A 505 21.05 -6.43 -9.24
N ALA A 506 21.75 -5.33 -8.94
CA ALA A 506 22.94 -5.37 -8.09
C ALA A 506 22.61 -5.79 -6.65
N VAL A 507 21.47 -5.34 -6.11
CA VAL A 507 20.97 -5.77 -4.78
C VAL A 507 20.66 -7.27 -4.79
N HIS A 508 20.00 -7.76 -5.82
CA HIS A 508 19.68 -9.18 -5.97
C HIS A 508 20.96 -10.02 -6.07
N ALA A 509 21.90 -9.65 -6.94
CA ALA A 509 23.17 -10.33 -7.11
C ALA A 509 24.04 -10.30 -5.83
N GLY A 510 23.97 -9.20 -5.06
CA GLY A 510 24.67 -9.01 -3.78
C GLY A 510 23.94 -9.59 -2.56
N GLY A 511 22.93 -10.43 -2.74
CA GLY A 511 22.20 -11.06 -1.62
C GLY A 511 21.51 -10.07 -0.68
N GLY A 512 21.01 -8.95 -1.20
CA GLY A 512 20.29 -7.93 -0.43
C GLY A 512 21.18 -6.83 0.16
N ASN A 513 22.46 -6.76 -0.23
CA ASN A 513 23.42 -5.77 0.28
C ASN A 513 23.27 -4.41 -0.43
N TRP A 514 22.34 -3.58 0.02
CA TRP A 514 22.08 -2.25 -0.52
C TRP A 514 23.29 -1.31 -0.54
N PRO A 515 24.08 -1.17 0.56
CA PRO A 515 25.24 -0.28 0.55
C PRO A 515 26.31 -0.66 -0.49
N GLN A 516 26.48 -1.95 -0.76
CA GLN A 516 27.39 -2.43 -1.79
C GLN A 516 26.82 -2.20 -3.19
N ALA A 517 25.56 -2.55 -3.42
CA ALA A 517 24.90 -2.37 -4.70
C ALA A 517 24.93 -0.90 -5.17
N LEU A 518 24.61 0.04 -4.28
CA LEU A 518 24.64 1.48 -4.57
C LEU A 518 26.04 2.01 -4.95
N LYS A 519 27.13 1.32 -4.57
CA LYS A 519 28.50 1.69 -4.96
C LYS A 519 28.93 1.05 -6.29
N GLN A 520 28.30 -0.04 -6.71
CA GLN A 520 28.67 -0.83 -7.87
C GLN A 520 28.03 -0.34 -9.17
N VAL A 521 26.89 0.35 -9.07
CA VAL A 521 26.14 0.84 -10.23
C VAL A 521 26.44 2.31 -10.53
N ASN A 522 26.35 2.66 -11.80
CA ASN A 522 26.56 4.06 -12.25
C ASN A 522 25.23 4.86 -12.25
N VAL A 523 24.37 4.60 -11.27
CA VAL A 523 23.09 5.32 -11.07
C VAL A 523 23.17 6.08 -9.76
N ASN A 524 23.05 7.40 -9.84
CA ASN A 524 23.05 8.23 -8.63
C ASN A 524 21.68 8.16 -7.93
N ALA A 525 21.58 7.33 -6.89
CA ALA A 525 20.37 7.16 -6.11
C ALA A 525 19.91 8.44 -5.39
N ASP A 526 20.86 9.27 -4.93
CA ASP A 526 20.57 10.53 -4.24
C ASP A 526 19.88 11.55 -5.15
N TYR A 527 20.08 11.45 -6.46
CA TYR A 527 19.39 12.25 -7.45
C TYR A 527 17.87 12.09 -7.35
N TYR A 528 17.36 10.88 -7.10
CA TYR A 528 15.92 10.63 -6.96
C TYR A 528 15.40 11.02 -5.58
N VAL A 529 16.22 10.81 -4.54
CA VAL A 529 15.78 10.87 -3.14
C VAL A 529 15.90 12.26 -2.54
N TYR A 530 17.04 12.93 -2.73
CA TYR A 530 17.37 14.16 -2.00
C TYR A 530 17.27 15.44 -2.82
N ARG A 531 17.04 15.32 -4.13
CA ARG A 531 16.88 16.49 -4.99
C ARG A 531 15.44 17.01 -4.93
N GLU A 532 15.26 18.32 -4.80
CA GLU A 532 14.02 18.99 -5.16
C GLU A 532 13.86 18.95 -6.68
N LYS A 533 12.72 18.49 -7.17
CA LYS A 533 12.46 18.31 -8.60
C LYS A 533 11.90 19.60 -9.19
N ASP A 534 12.37 19.96 -10.38
CA ASP A 534 11.85 21.10 -11.11
C ASP A 534 10.39 20.81 -11.54
N PRO A 535 9.44 21.70 -11.24
CA PRO A 535 8.07 21.55 -11.72
C PRO A 535 7.91 21.47 -13.24
N ALA A 536 8.91 21.87 -14.02
CA ALA A 536 8.87 21.78 -15.46
C ALA A 536 9.44 20.48 -16.03
N GLU A 537 10.18 19.69 -15.23
CA GLU A 537 10.77 18.43 -15.70
C GLU A 537 9.73 17.32 -15.84
N PHE A 538 9.98 16.38 -16.77
CA PHE A 538 9.18 15.16 -16.89
C PHE A 538 9.57 14.18 -15.77
N LEU A 539 8.58 13.79 -14.95
CA LEU A 539 8.77 12.83 -13.86
C LEU A 539 8.49 11.39 -14.34
N PRO A 540 9.12 10.37 -13.74
CA PRO A 540 8.98 8.98 -14.17
C PRO A 540 7.55 8.46 -14.31
N TRP A 541 6.60 9.07 -13.61
CA TRP A 541 5.17 8.69 -13.59
C TRP A 541 4.25 9.65 -14.35
N ASP A 542 4.78 10.70 -15.03
CA ASP A 542 3.96 11.72 -15.69
C ASP A 542 3.16 11.19 -16.90
N PHE A 543 3.55 10.04 -17.42
CA PHE A 543 2.79 9.34 -18.45
C PHE A 543 1.52 8.65 -17.92
N ILE A 544 1.35 8.54 -16.60
CA ILE A 544 0.17 7.92 -15.98
C ILE A 544 -0.88 8.99 -15.71
N ASP A 545 -2.11 8.73 -16.14
CA ASP A 545 -3.23 9.63 -15.92
C ASP A 545 -4.15 9.10 -14.80
N HIS A 546 -4.01 9.69 -13.62
CA HIS A 546 -4.87 9.41 -12.45
C HIS A 546 -6.16 10.26 -12.42
N GLY A 547 -6.45 11.03 -13.46
CA GLY A 547 -7.58 11.96 -13.49
C GLY A 547 -7.38 13.20 -12.60
N VAL A 548 -6.12 13.49 -12.21
CA VAL A 548 -5.74 14.68 -11.44
C VAL A 548 -4.69 15.45 -12.22
N SER A 549 -4.93 16.72 -12.50
CA SER A 549 -4.00 17.51 -13.31
C SER A 549 -2.72 17.86 -12.52
N ARG A 550 -1.62 17.95 -13.25
CA ARG A 550 -0.31 18.36 -12.71
C ARG A 550 -0.35 19.76 -12.12
N GLU A 551 -1.07 20.68 -12.78
CA GLU A 551 -1.25 22.07 -12.37
C GLU A 551 -1.95 22.13 -11.00
N PHE A 552 -2.98 21.31 -10.77
CA PHE A 552 -3.65 21.22 -9.49
C PHE A 552 -2.70 20.75 -8.37
N LEU A 553 -1.92 19.71 -8.64
CA LEU A 553 -0.95 19.20 -7.66
C LEU A 553 0.13 20.25 -7.33
N LEU A 554 0.62 20.97 -8.34
CA LEU A 554 1.62 22.02 -8.19
C LEU A 554 1.06 23.22 -7.40
N GLU A 555 -0.17 23.63 -7.69
CA GLU A 555 -0.84 24.69 -6.95
C GLU A 555 -1.02 24.34 -5.46
N GLU A 556 -1.41 23.11 -5.16
CA GLU A 556 -1.52 22.63 -3.79
C GLU A 556 -0.14 22.54 -3.08
N CYS A 557 0.93 22.22 -3.82
CA CYS A 557 2.30 22.28 -3.30
C CYS A 557 2.68 23.73 -2.95
N ARG A 558 2.44 24.69 -3.85
CA ARG A 558 2.72 26.11 -3.61
C ARG A 558 1.95 26.66 -2.42
N LYS A 559 0.67 26.31 -2.27
CA LYS A 559 -0.15 26.66 -1.11
C LYS A 559 0.44 26.12 0.20
N ALA A 560 0.97 24.90 0.19
CA ALA A 560 1.63 24.34 1.36
C ALA A 560 2.84 25.17 1.78
N MET A 561 3.68 25.53 0.80
CA MET A 561 4.91 26.30 1.06
C MET A 561 4.61 27.74 1.50
N SER A 562 3.56 28.38 0.97
CA SER A 562 3.14 29.72 1.37
C SER A 562 2.50 29.75 2.77
N THR A 563 1.77 28.69 3.16
CA THR A 563 1.20 28.57 4.51
C THR A 563 2.29 28.47 5.60
N ALA A 564 3.48 28.05 5.21
CA ALA A 564 4.64 27.94 6.11
C ALA A 564 5.31 29.28 6.41
N THR A 565 5.20 30.27 5.51
CA THR A 565 5.76 31.59 5.71
C THR A 565 4.77 32.39 6.56
N PRO A 566 5.15 32.91 7.76
CA PRO A 566 4.28 33.82 8.50
C PRO A 566 3.93 34.99 7.60
N SER A 567 2.65 35.26 7.39
CA SER A 567 2.23 36.53 6.76
C SER A 567 2.86 37.66 7.56
N PRO A 568 3.60 38.61 6.93
CA PRO A 568 4.05 39.78 7.66
C PRO A 568 2.81 40.40 8.29
N LEU A 569 2.83 40.50 9.61
CA LEU A 569 1.79 41.15 10.40
C LEU A 569 1.46 42.47 9.70
N THR A 570 0.25 42.60 9.21
CA THR A 570 -0.31 43.90 8.88
C THR A 570 -0.28 44.69 10.18
N GLU A 571 0.79 45.47 10.38
CA GLU A 571 0.84 46.50 11.43
C GLU A 571 -0.39 47.35 11.28
N GLY A 572 -1.15 47.38 12.34
CA GLY A 572 -2.39 48.10 12.44
C GLY A 572 -2.27 49.53 12.01
N LYS A 573 -3.04 49.95 11.04
CA LYS A 573 -3.46 51.33 10.94
C LYS A 573 -4.44 51.58 12.09
N LYS A 574 -3.91 52.20 13.16
CA LYS A 574 -4.73 52.99 14.07
C LYS A 574 -5.24 54.18 13.27
N VAL A 575 -6.53 54.31 13.16
CA VAL A 575 -7.25 55.61 13.08
C VAL A 575 -8.32 55.56 14.13
#